data_d1fde14f68d1c12cc999518771e39e2a
#
_entry.id   d1fde14f68d1c12cc999518771e39e2a
#
_cell.length_a   1.000
_cell.length_b   1.000
_cell.length_c   1.000
_cell.angle_alpha   90.00
_cell.angle_beta   90.00
_cell.angle_gamma   90.00
#
_symmetry.space_group_name_H-M   'P 1'
#
loop_
_entity.id
_entity.type
_entity.pdbx_description
1 polymer ?
#
loop_
_entity_poly.entity_id
_entity_poly.type
_entity_poly.pdbx_seq_one_letter_code
_entity_poly.pdbx_strand_id
1 'polypeptide(L)'
;AEKIIEKGLKAALELAASRPWADIPLADIAARAKLSLSGFHGVAGREDLVEALDGYFDKAMSADGVPEETSPRERLFDVIMLRFEAMEPYRAGLIEFLKFRETSLTHVVRLPGHRHASAAWALASAGLDNDGGAPASLKRIAIAVVIAQAEHAWRKETSGDFALTMAALDKGLRRAEERLGQLRRLTGRKSPSKPETEETAT
;
A
#
# COMPACT_ATOMS: atom_id res chain seq x y z
N ALA A 1 -1.24 14.73 17.02
CA ALA A 1 -1.81 13.40 16.82
C ALA A 1 -0.91 12.53 15.95
N GLU A 2 -0.66 12.90 14.69
CA GLU A 2 0.07 12.07 13.71
C GLU A 2 1.43 11.58 14.19
N LYS A 3 2.29 12.46 14.74
CA LYS A 3 3.60 12.07 15.28
C LYS A 3 3.51 11.04 16.43
N ILE A 4 2.43 11.07 17.22
CA ILE A 4 2.23 10.10 18.31
C ILE A 4 1.87 8.75 17.73
N ILE A 5 0.97 8.69 16.75
CA ILE A 5 0.58 7.47 16.05
C ILE A 5 1.79 6.85 15.37
N GLU A 6 2.58 7.65 14.64
CA GLU A 6 3.78 7.19 13.95
C GLU A 6 4.82 6.59 14.90
N LYS A 7 5.17 7.30 15.99
CA LYS A 7 6.10 6.79 17.00
C LYS A 7 5.55 5.56 17.72
N GLY A 8 4.26 5.58 18.05
CA GLY A 8 3.56 4.45 18.66
C GLY A 8 3.56 3.22 17.75
N LEU A 9 3.28 3.38 16.46
CA LEU A 9 3.29 2.30 15.50
C LEU A 9 4.68 1.68 15.33
N LYS A 10 5.73 2.49 15.17
CA LYS A 10 7.12 2.01 15.12
C LYS A 10 7.46 1.18 16.37
N ALA A 11 7.19 1.73 17.54
CA ALA A 11 7.44 1.03 18.81
C ALA A 11 6.63 -0.27 18.93
N ALA A 12 5.39 -0.27 18.48
CA ALA A 12 4.53 -1.44 18.46
C ALA A 12 5.09 -2.54 17.56
N LEU A 13 5.57 -2.19 16.36
CA LEU A 13 6.19 -3.12 15.42
C LEU A 13 7.52 -3.70 15.97
N GLU A 14 8.34 -2.87 16.62
CA GLU A 14 9.56 -3.33 17.27
C GLU A 14 9.28 -4.33 18.40
N LEU A 15 8.26 -4.08 19.23
CA LEU A 15 7.85 -4.99 20.29
C LEU A 15 7.24 -6.29 19.73
N ALA A 16 6.42 -6.20 18.68
CA ALA A 16 5.79 -7.34 18.04
C ALA A 16 6.80 -8.26 17.31
N ALA A 17 8.01 -7.81 17.06
CA ALA A 17 9.08 -8.64 16.54
C ALA A 17 9.52 -9.76 17.53
N SER A 18 9.25 -9.60 18.83
CA SER A 18 9.73 -10.52 19.88
C SER A 18 8.60 -11.17 20.69
N ARG A 19 7.36 -10.69 20.59
CA ARG A 19 6.22 -11.24 21.35
C ARG A 19 4.89 -11.00 20.61
N PRO A 20 3.85 -11.84 20.89
CA PRO A 20 2.55 -11.69 20.25
C PRO A 20 1.94 -10.31 20.49
N TRP A 21 1.26 -9.77 19.48
CA TRP A 21 0.56 -8.49 19.59
C TRP A 21 -0.45 -8.45 20.74
N ALA A 22 -1.12 -9.59 21.03
CA ALA A 22 -2.07 -9.68 22.12
C ALA A 22 -1.46 -9.32 23.48
N ASP A 23 -0.18 -9.60 23.68
CA ASP A 23 0.56 -9.44 24.93
C ASP A 23 1.27 -8.07 25.05
N ILE A 24 1.06 -7.16 24.11
CA ILE A 24 1.69 -5.84 24.10
C ILE A 24 0.69 -4.78 24.57
N PRO A 25 0.75 -4.33 25.85
CA PRO A 25 -0.12 -3.27 26.32
C PRO A 25 0.31 -1.90 25.79
N LEU A 26 -0.63 -0.94 25.73
CA LEU A 26 -0.35 0.43 25.28
C LEU A 26 0.74 1.13 26.11
N ALA A 27 0.84 0.78 27.41
CA ALA A 27 1.87 1.31 28.29
C ALA A 27 3.29 0.96 27.83
N ASP A 28 3.51 -0.29 27.37
CA ASP A 28 4.80 -0.74 26.84
C ASP A 28 5.12 -0.03 25.53
N ILE A 29 4.11 0.17 24.67
CA ILE A 29 4.26 0.93 23.42
C ILE A 29 4.65 2.38 23.73
N ALA A 30 4.00 3.03 24.69
CA ALA A 30 4.32 4.38 25.10
C ALA A 30 5.76 4.47 25.64
N ALA A 31 6.15 3.55 26.53
CA ALA A 31 7.51 3.50 27.05
C ALA A 31 8.56 3.30 25.96
N ARG A 32 8.34 2.35 25.03
CA ARG A 32 9.23 2.09 23.91
C ARG A 32 9.33 3.26 22.95
N ALA A 33 8.21 3.96 22.71
CA ALA A 33 8.16 5.18 21.89
C ALA A 33 8.78 6.41 22.55
N LYS A 34 9.19 6.30 23.83
CA LYS A 34 9.62 7.43 24.66
C LYS A 34 8.56 8.53 24.76
N LEU A 35 7.31 8.11 24.91
CA LEU A 35 6.16 8.96 25.10
C LEU A 35 5.49 8.66 26.44
N SER A 36 4.77 9.62 27.01
CA SER A 36 3.92 9.36 28.16
C SER A 36 2.65 8.61 27.74
N LEU A 37 2.15 7.71 28.56
CA LEU A 37 0.87 7.04 28.32
C LEU A 37 -0.29 8.05 28.19
N SER A 38 -0.24 9.14 28.97
CA SER A 38 -1.21 10.24 28.89
C SER A 38 -1.18 10.95 27.52
N GLY A 39 -0.07 10.93 26.80
CA GLY A 39 0.02 11.47 25.45
C GLY A 39 -0.79 10.72 24.42
N PHE A 40 -1.13 9.46 24.69
CA PHE A 40 -2.03 8.67 23.84
C PHE A 40 -3.50 8.92 24.13
N HIS A 41 -3.85 9.46 25.29
CA HIS A 41 -5.23 9.70 25.68
C HIS A 41 -5.93 10.67 24.70
N GLY A 42 -7.04 10.24 24.12
CA GLY A 42 -7.77 11.03 23.12
C GLY A 42 -7.09 11.14 21.75
N VAL A 43 -5.95 10.48 21.53
CA VAL A 43 -5.20 10.50 20.27
C VAL A 43 -5.21 9.12 19.60
N ALA A 44 -4.78 8.08 20.28
CA ALA A 44 -4.73 6.72 19.71
C ALA A 44 -4.70 5.66 20.81
N GLY A 45 -5.45 4.59 20.62
CA GLY A 45 -5.31 3.32 21.33
C GLY A 45 -4.56 2.28 20.51
N ARG A 46 -4.51 1.03 21.01
CA ARG A 46 -3.88 -0.09 20.29
C ARG A 46 -4.54 -0.35 18.93
N GLU A 47 -5.87 -0.29 18.88
CA GLU A 47 -6.64 -0.53 17.65
C GLU A 47 -6.35 0.54 16.60
N ASP A 48 -6.21 1.80 17.02
CA ASP A 48 -5.88 2.89 16.10
C ASP A 48 -4.49 2.73 15.48
N LEU A 49 -3.54 2.10 16.20
CA LEU A 49 -2.23 1.77 15.66
C LEU A 49 -2.33 0.67 14.59
N VAL A 50 -3.20 -0.32 14.77
CA VAL A 50 -3.45 -1.36 13.76
C VAL A 50 -4.10 -0.76 12.51
N GLU A 51 -5.06 0.12 12.68
CA GLU A 51 -5.75 0.83 11.59
C GLU A 51 -4.81 1.76 10.81
N ALA A 52 -3.84 2.38 11.48
CA ALA A 52 -2.88 3.29 10.87
C ALA A 52 -1.79 2.60 10.04
N LEU A 53 -1.66 1.26 10.13
CA LEU A 53 -0.56 0.48 9.57
C LEU A 53 -0.38 0.72 8.06
N ASP A 54 -1.45 0.53 7.29
CA ASP A 54 -1.37 0.65 5.83
C ASP A 54 -1.01 2.08 5.41
N GLY A 55 -1.72 3.08 5.96
CA GLY A 55 -1.44 4.49 5.66
C GLY A 55 -0.03 4.94 6.03
N TYR A 56 0.56 4.33 7.06
CA TYR A 56 1.95 4.62 7.43
C TYR A 56 2.93 4.18 6.33
N PHE A 57 2.80 2.97 5.81
CA PHE A 57 3.68 2.46 4.77
C PHE A 57 3.33 2.99 3.38
N ASP A 58 2.06 3.31 3.15
CA ASP A 58 1.60 3.88 1.87
C ASP A 58 2.25 5.25 1.58
N LYS A 59 2.63 6.02 2.61
CA LYS A 59 3.37 7.29 2.44
C LYS A 59 4.67 7.11 1.65
N ALA A 60 5.33 5.98 1.76
CA ALA A 60 6.56 5.69 1.02
C ALA A 60 6.35 5.70 -0.50
N MET A 61 5.15 5.33 -0.97
CA MET A 61 4.82 5.28 -2.40
C MET A 61 4.91 6.64 -3.11
N SER A 62 4.91 7.73 -2.38
CA SER A 62 5.01 9.09 -2.93
C SER A 62 6.33 9.80 -2.62
N ALA A 63 7.34 9.08 -2.09
CA ALA A 63 8.58 9.68 -1.63
C ALA A 63 9.40 10.32 -2.76
N ASP A 64 9.43 9.69 -3.94
CA ASP A 64 10.29 10.08 -5.06
C ASP A 64 9.55 10.93 -6.14
N GLY A 65 8.29 11.31 -5.87
CA GLY A 65 7.46 12.00 -6.84
C GLY A 65 6.92 11.08 -7.94
N VAL A 66 6.29 11.66 -8.97
CA VAL A 66 5.72 10.89 -10.09
C VAL A 66 6.78 10.67 -11.17
N PRO A 67 7.13 9.42 -11.50
CA PRO A 67 8.09 9.14 -12.59
C PRO A 67 7.50 9.56 -13.95
N GLU A 68 8.19 10.40 -14.74
CA GLU A 68 7.62 11.00 -15.94
C GLU A 68 7.85 10.21 -17.23
N GLU A 69 8.92 9.40 -17.34
CA GLU A 69 9.40 8.84 -18.63
C GLU A 69 9.21 7.31 -18.77
N THR A 70 8.47 6.66 -17.87
CA THR A 70 8.29 5.20 -17.87
C THR A 70 6.87 4.78 -18.18
N SER A 71 6.68 3.51 -18.54
CA SER A 71 5.34 2.97 -18.79
C SER A 71 4.47 3.00 -17.53
N PRO A 72 3.14 3.07 -17.64
CA PRO A 72 2.22 3.02 -16.51
C PRO A 72 2.47 1.83 -15.57
N ARG A 73 2.84 0.67 -16.14
CA ARG A 73 3.15 -0.53 -15.36
C ARG A 73 4.44 -0.38 -14.57
N GLU A 74 5.50 0.16 -15.17
CA GLU A 74 6.79 0.41 -14.49
C GLU A 74 6.61 1.41 -13.36
N ARG A 75 5.89 2.51 -13.58
CA ARG A 75 5.57 3.49 -12.52
C ARG A 75 4.85 2.85 -11.32
N LEU A 76 3.86 2.00 -11.57
CA LEU A 76 3.17 1.28 -10.50
C LEU A 76 4.09 0.26 -9.80
N PHE A 77 4.96 -0.39 -10.56
CA PHE A 77 5.93 -1.33 -9.98
C PHE A 77 6.86 -0.60 -9.02
N ASP A 78 7.49 0.49 -9.43
CA ASP A 78 8.43 1.26 -8.62
C ASP A 78 7.75 1.84 -7.37
N VAL A 79 6.60 2.48 -7.54
CA VAL A 79 5.82 3.06 -6.45
C VAL A 79 5.44 2.01 -5.41
N ILE A 80 4.95 0.83 -5.83
CA ILE A 80 4.56 -0.23 -4.90
C ILE A 80 5.78 -0.86 -4.23
N MET A 81 6.93 -0.96 -4.93
CA MET A 81 8.17 -1.46 -4.34
C MET A 81 8.65 -0.59 -3.19
N LEU A 82 8.58 0.74 -3.30
CA LEU A 82 8.92 1.66 -2.20
C LEU A 82 8.16 1.33 -0.90
N ARG A 83 6.89 0.90 -1.02
CA ARG A 83 6.12 0.45 0.15
C ARG A 83 6.73 -0.79 0.79
N PHE A 84 7.09 -1.81 0.00
CA PHE A 84 7.69 -3.04 0.52
C PHE A 84 9.08 -2.80 1.10
N GLU A 85 9.88 -1.94 0.50
CA GLU A 85 11.18 -1.51 1.03
C GLU A 85 11.03 -0.82 2.38
N ALA A 86 10.04 0.06 2.53
CA ALA A 86 9.74 0.71 3.81
C ALA A 86 9.22 -0.28 4.89
N MET A 87 8.58 -1.38 4.48
CA MET A 87 8.09 -2.44 5.37
C MET A 87 9.22 -3.37 5.86
N GLU A 88 10.26 -3.55 5.07
CA GLU A 88 11.30 -4.57 5.31
C GLU A 88 12.00 -4.46 6.68
N PRO A 89 12.41 -3.27 7.14
CA PRO A 89 13.03 -3.13 8.47
C PRO A 89 12.15 -3.60 9.63
N TYR A 90 10.83 -3.66 9.41
CA TYR A 90 9.84 -4.05 10.41
C TYR A 90 9.23 -5.44 10.16
N ARG A 91 9.80 -6.24 9.25
CA ARG A 91 9.25 -7.52 8.76
C ARG A 91 8.72 -8.41 9.88
N ALA A 92 9.52 -8.69 10.91
CA ALA A 92 9.13 -9.61 11.98
C ALA A 92 7.86 -9.13 12.72
N GLY A 93 7.83 -7.86 13.13
CA GLY A 93 6.67 -7.27 13.79
C GLY A 93 5.46 -7.14 12.86
N LEU A 94 5.70 -6.80 11.59
CA LEU A 94 4.64 -6.73 10.58
C LEU A 94 3.96 -8.07 10.34
N ILE A 95 4.71 -9.16 10.27
CA ILE A 95 4.12 -10.50 10.12
C ILE A 95 3.19 -10.81 11.28
N GLU A 96 3.56 -10.45 12.51
CA GLU A 96 2.71 -10.63 13.68
C GLU A 96 1.44 -9.75 13.64
N PHE A 97 1.57 -8.49 13.26
CA PHE A 97 0.42 -7.59 13.07
C PHE A 97 -0.53 -8.08 12.00
N LEU A 98 0.00 -8.55 10.87
CA LEU A 98 -0.80 -9.06 9.76
C LEU A 98 -1.54 -10.35 10.14
N LYS A 99 -0.91 -11.25 10.90
CA LYS A 99 -1.57 -12.43 11.47
C LYS A 99 -2.73 -12.02 12.39
N PHE A 100 -2.50 -11.07 13.29
CA PHE A 100 -3.55 -10.57 14.17
C PHE A 100 -4.72 -9.99 13.38
N ARG A 101 -4.48 -9.16 12.37
CA ARG A 101 -5.53 -8.60 11.51
C ARG A 101 -6.37 -9.67 10.81
N GLU A 102 -5.76 -10.76 10.39
CA GLU A 102 -6.43 -11.87 9.70
C GLU A 102 -7.28 -12.72 10.62
N THR A 103 -7.00 -12.75 11.90
CA THR A 103 -7.75 -13.52 12.91
C THR A 103 -8.81 -12.71 13.63
N SER A 104 -8.74 -11.39 13.59
CA SER A 104 -9.69 -10.49 14.24
C SER A 104 -10.86 -10.15 13.32
N LEU A 105 -12.09 -10.51 13.68
CA LEU A 105 -13.30 -10.22 12.88
C LEU A 105 -13.44 -8.74 12.53
N THR A 106 -13.13 -7.84 13.47
CA THR A 106 -13.21 -6.39 13.25
C THR A 106 -12.28 -5.94 12.13
N HIS A 107 -11.06 -6.44 12.11
CA HIS A 107 -10.05 -6.06 11.12
C HIS A 107 -10.26 -6.75 9.77
N VAL A 108 -10.69 -8.00 9.75
CA VAL A 108 -11.00 -8.75 8.52
C VAL A 108 -12.06 -8.04 7.70
N VAL A 109 -13.12 -7.52 8.33
CA VAL A 109 -14.19 -6.78 7.64
C VAL A 109 -13.69 -5.46 7.04
N ARG A 110 -12.72 -4.79 7.67
CA ARG A 110 -12.15 -3.51 7.20
C ARG A 110 -11.03 -3.66 6.17
N LEU A 111 -10.41 -4.84 6.09
CA LEU A 111 -9.27 -5.11 5.22
C LEU A 111 -9.50 -4.75 3.74
N PRO A 112 -10.66 -5.03 3.12
CA PRO A 112 -10.92 -4.58 1.75
C PRO A 112 -10.88 -3.06 1.58
N GLY A 113 -11.36 -2.31 2.56
CA GLY A 113 -11.31 -0.84 2.57
C GLY A 113 -9.89 -0.31 2.61
N HIS A 114 -9.04 -0.85 3.49
CA HIS A 114 -7.63 -0.49 3.58
C HIS A 114 -6.88 -0.77 2.28
N ARG A 115 -7.06 -1.96 1.71
CA ARG A 115 -6.45 -2.34 0.42
C ARG A 115 -6.91 -1.45 -0.73
N HIS A 116 -8.18 -1.05 -0.73
CA HIS A 116 -8.71 -0.12 -1.71
C HIS A 116 -8.08 1.28 -1.56
N ALA A 117 -7.87 1.75 -0.33
CA ALA A 117 -7.20 3.02 -0.06
C ALA A 117 -5.73 2.99 -0.50
N SER A 118 -4.98 1.93 -0.16
CA SER A 118 -3.60 1.74 -0.62
C SER A 118 -3.50 1.69 -2.15
N ALA A 119 -4.43 1.02 -2.82
CA ALA A 119 -4.49 0.98 -4.29
C ALA A 119 -4.79 2.34 -4.90
N ALA A 120 -5.68 3.13 -4.29
CA ALA A 120 -5.97 4.49 -4.73
C ALA A 120 -4.73 5.38 -4.60
N TRP A 121 -4.00 5.24 -3.49
CA TRP A 121 -2.76 5.99 -3.26
C TRP A 121 -1.64 5.59 -4.22
N ALA A 122 -1.46 4.29 -4.49
CA ALA A 122 -0.51 3.80 -5.50
C ALA A 122 -0.79 4.37 -6.89
N LEU A 123 -2.07 4.40 -7.31
CA LEU A 123 -2.47 5.00 -8.58
C LEU A 123 -2.18 6.50 -8.63
N ALA A 124 -2.49 7.24 -7.56
CA ALA A 124 -2.21 8.67 -7.47
C ALA A 124 -0.70 8.94 -7.49
N SER A 125 0.09 8.20 -6.72
CA SER A 125 1.55 8.32 -6.67
C SER A 125 2.22 7.99 -8.01
N ALA A 126 1.62 7.11 -8.81
CA ALA A 126 2.07 6.80 -10.17
C ALA A 126 1.50 7.74 -11.25
N GLY A 127 0.67 8.73 -10.89
CA GLY A 127 0.02 9.64 -11.84
C GLY A 127 -1.01 8.96 -12.75
N LEU A 128 -1.71 7.92 -12.24
CA LEU A 128 -2.64 7.07 -13.00
C LEU A 128 -4.08 7.09 -12.46
N ASP A 129 -4.36 7.94 -11.50
CA ASP A 129 -5.69 8.07 -10.90
C ASP A 129 -6.71 8.70 -11.86
N ASN A 130 -6.26 9.52 -12.81
CA ASN A 130 -7.10 10.25 -13.75
C ASN A 130 -6.57 10.21 -15.21
N ASP A 131 -6.04 9.08 -15.66
CA ASP A 131 -5.41 8.89 -16.98
C ASP A 131 -6.41 8.62 -18.13
N GLY A 132 -7.71 8.71 -17.88
CA GLY A 132 -8.77 8.52 -18.88
C GLY A 132 -8.96 7.06 -19.35
N GLY A 133 -8.24 6.11 -18.78
CA GLY A 133 -8.29 4.68 -19.11
C GLY A 133 -9.57 3.96 -18.63
N ALA A 134 -9.41 2.81 -17.95
CA ALA A 134 -10.52 2.08 -17.34
C ALA A 134 -11.15 2.87 -16.18
N PRO A 135 -12.41 2.59 -15.80
CA PRO A 135 -13.04 3.21 -14.63
C PRO A 135 -12.17 3.13 -13.39
N ALA A 136 -12.07 4.23 -12.63
CA ALA A 136 -11.21 4.34 -11.46
C ALA A 136 -11.46 3.22 -10.43
N SER A 137 -12.73 2.84 -10.22
CA SER A 137 -13.09 1.74 -9.32
C SER A 137 -12.50 0.40 -9.75
N LEU A 138 -12.51 0.09 -11.04
CA LEU A 138 -11.94 -1.15 -11.57
C LEU A 138 -10.41 -1.15 -11.46
N LYS A 139 -9.75 -0.01 -11.74
CA LYS A 139 -8.31 0.13 -11.53
C LYS A 139 -7.92 -0.11 -10.08
N ARG A 140 -8.63 0.52 -9.12
CA ARG A 140 -8.38 0.34 -7.69
C ARG A 140 -8.55 -1.10 -7.23
N ILE A 141 -9.60 -1.79 -7.68
CA ILE A 141 -9.82 -3.21 -7.37
C ILE A 141 -8.68 -4.06 -7.93
N ALA A 142 -8.28 -3.84 -9.19
CA ALA A 142 -7.19 -4.59 -9.80
C ALA A 142 -5.87 -4.38 -9.05
N ILE A 143 -5.50 -3.14 -8.72
CA ILE A 143 -4.27 -2.83 -7.97
C ILE A 143 -4.34 -3.32 -6.52
N ALA A 144 -5.50 -3.27 -5.85
CA ALA A 144 -5.67 -3.85 -4.52
C ALA A 144 -5.36 -5.37 -4.50
N VAL A 145 -5.80 -6.10 -5.54
CA VAL A 145 -5.48 -7.52 -5.71
C VAL A 145 -3.98 -7.72 -5.96
N VAL A 146 -3.36 -6.88 -6.78
CA VAL A 146 -1.92 -6.93 -7.05
C VAL A 146 -1.11 -6.73 -5.76
N ILE A 147 -1.41 -5.68 -4.99
CA ILE A 147 -0.75 -5.40 -3.70
C ILE A 147 -0.92 -6.59 -2.75
N ALA A 148 -2.12 -7.18 -2.68
CA ALA A 148 -2.37 -8.34 -1.81
C ALA A 148 -1.54 -9.57 -2.21
N GLN A 149 -1.38 -9.82 -3.52
CA GLN A 149 -0.56 -10.92 -4.02
C GLN A 149 0.93 -10.68 -3.76
N ALA A 150 1.41 -9.46 -3.96
CA ALA A 150 2.78 -9.08 -3.66
C ALA A 150 3.07 -9.15 -2.15
N GLU A 151 2.15 -8.70 -1.28
CA GLU A 151 2.26 -8.83 0.18
C GLU A 151 2.36 -10.30 0.62
N HIS A 152 1.55 -11.19 0.00
CA HIS A 152 1.62 -12.61 0.29
C HIS A 152 2.98 -13.22 -0.12
N ALA A 153 3.55 -12.78 -1.24
CA ALA A 153 4.89 -13.19 -1.67
C ALA A 153 5.96 -12.62 -0.73
N TRP A 154 5.86 -11.33 -0.36
CA TRP A 154 6.75 -10.67 0.57
C TRP A 154 6.83 -11.40 1.93
N ARG A 155 5.71 -11.87 2.45
CA ARG A 155 5.70 -12.64 3.72
C ARG A 155 6.51 -13.95 3.63
N LYS A 156 6.68 -14.51 2.43
CA LYS A 156 7.44 -15.74 2.16
C LYS A 156 8.88 -15.47 1.76
N GLU A 157 9.25 -14.22 1.58
CA GLU A 157 10.61 -13.81 1.21
C GLU A 157 11.59 -14.23 2.30
N THR A 158 12.65 -14.90 1.90
CA THR A 158 13.72 -15.35 2.81
C THR A 158 15.04 -14.65 2.54
N SER A 159 15.14 -13.98 1.38
CA SER A 159 16.29 -13.19 0.96
C SER A 159 15.95 -11.71 0.97
N GLY A 160 16.92 -10.85 1.25
CA GLY A 160 16.72 -9.39 1.27
C GLY A 160 16.64 -8.73 -0.12
N ASP A 161 16.62 -9.53 -1.20
CA ASP A 161 16.61 -9.07 -2.59
C ASP A 161 15.21 -8.90 -3.19
N PHE A 162 14.15 -9.18 -2.45
CA PHE A 162 12.75 -9.09 -2.88
C PHE A 162 12.39 -9.92 -4.13
N ALA A 163 13.13 -10.97 -4.46
CA ALA A 163 12.95 -11.72 -5.70
C ALA A 163 11.52 -12.27 -5.87
N LEU A 164 10.93 -12.85 -4.82
CA LEU A 164 9.56 -13.35 -4.84
C LEU A 164 8.54 -12.21 -4.94
N THR A 165 8.78 -11.14 -4.22
CA THR A 165 7.92 -9.95 -4.17
C THR A 165 7.87 -9.26 -5.53
N MET A 166 9.03 -9.00 -6.14
CA MET A 166 9.15 -8.40 -7.47
C MET A 166 8.48 -9.25 -8.55
N ALA A 167 8.72 -10.58 -8.52
CA ALA A 167 8.11 -11.49 -9.48
C ALA A 167 6.57 -11.53 -9.36
N ALA A 168 6.05 -11.54 -8.12
CA ALA A 168 4.61 -11.51 -7.88
C ALA A 168 3.98 -10.19 -8.32
N LEU A 169 4.65 -9.06 -8.05
CA LEU A 169 4.22 -7.72 -8.41
C LEU A 169 4.18 -7.55 -9.93
N ASP A 170 5.26 -7.86 -10.65
CA ASP A 170 5.30 -7.76 -12.12
C ASP A 170 4.22 -8.62 -12.78
N LYS A 171 4.12 -9.88 -12.35
CA LYS A 171 3.08 -10.79 -12.85
C LYS A 171 1.67 -10.28 -12.58
N GLY A 172 1.44 -9.71 -11.39
CA GLY A 172 0.16 -9.13 -10.99
C GLY A 172 -0.21 -7.92 -11.85
N LEU A 173 0.71 -6.99 -12.03
CA LEU A 173 0.54 -5.78 -12.84
C LEU A 173 0.28 -6.11 -14.31
N ARG A 174 1.02 -7.04 -14.90
CA ARG A 174 0.80 -7.52 -16.28
C ARG A 174 -0.60 -8.08 -16.46
N ARG A 175 -1.06 -8.92 -15.55
CA ARG A 175 -2.44 -9.48 -15.59
C ARG A 175 -3.51 -8.40 -15.42
N ALA A 176 -3.27 -7.41 -14.55
CA ALA A 176 -4.19 -6.30 -14.35
C ALA A 176 -4.31 -5.47 -15.65
N GLU A 177 -3.20 -5.14 -16.28
CA GLU A 177 -3.14 -4.42 -17.56
C GLU A 177 -3.91 -5.16 -18.67
N GLU A 178 -3.65 -6.45 -18.84
CA GLU A 178 -4.33 -7.31 -19.82
C GLU A 178 -5.85 -7.33 -19.63
N ARG A 179 -6.31 -7.55 -18.37
CA ARG A 179 -7.75 -7.60 -18.03
C ARG A 179 -8.44 -6.25 -18.23
N LEU A 180 -7.82 -5.16 -17.79
CA LEU A 180 -8.37 -3.82 -17.99
C LEU A 180 -8.40 -3.45 -19.48
N GLY A 181 -7.40 -3.86 -20.26
CA GLY A 181 -7.36 -3.69 -21.71
C GLY A 181 -8.47 -4.48 -22.43
N GLN A 182 -8.74 -5.71 -22.01
CA GLN A 182 -9.85 -6.52 -22.55
C GLN A 182 -11.21 -5.87 -22.26
N LEU A 183 -11.45 -5.46 -21.01
CA LEU A 183 -12.69 -4.78 -20.63
C LEU A 183 -12.90 -3.49 -21.42
N ARG A 184 -11.85 -2.71 -21.65
CA ARG A 184 -11.93 -1.48 -22.46
C ARG A 184 -12.33 -1.74 -23.91
N ARG A 185 -11.84 -2.82 -24.50
CA ARG A 185 -12.22 -3.24 -25.87
C ARG A 185 -13.69 -3.66 -25.94
N LEU A 186 -14.17 -4.39 -24.95
CA LEU A 186 -15.56 -4.87 -24.88
C LEU A 186 -16.56 -3.73 -24.66
N THR A 187 -16.19 -2.70 -23.90
CA THR A 187 -17.08 -1.57 -23.59
C THR A 187 -17.08 -0.46 -24.67
N GLY A 188 -16.34 -0.63 -25.76
CA GLY A 188 -16.33 0.31 -26.89
C GLY A 188 -15.80 1.73 -26.59
N ARG A 189 -15.16 1.94 -25.45
CA ARG A 189 -14.60 3.22 -25.06
C ARG A 189 -13.30 3.49 -25.80
N LYS A 190 -13.41 4.20 -26.94
CA LYS A 190 -12.24 4.76 -27.66
C LYS A 190 -11.44 5.68 -26.73
N SER A 191 -10.12 5.55 -26.72
CA SER A 191 -9.23 6.57 -26.13
C SER A 191 -9.56 7.93 -26.71
N PRO A 192 -9.51 9.02 -25.93
CA PRO A 192 -9.55 10.35 -26.51
C PRO A 192 -8.36 10.48 -27.48
N SER A 193 -8.64 10.71 -28.74
CA SER A 193 -7.63 11.05 -29.75
C SER A 193 -6.94 12.33 -29.30
N LYS A 194 -5.60 12.31 -29.32
CA LYS A 194 -4.75 13.50 -29.15
C LYS A 194 -5.27 14.58 -30.12
N PRO A 195 -5.49 15.83 -29.71
CA PRO A 195 -5.89 16.86 -30.62
C PRO A 195 -4.77 17.03 -31.65
N GLU A 196 -5.11 16.82 -32.93
CA GLU A 196 -4.26 17.22 -34.05
C GLU A 196 -4.09 18.74 -33.96
N THR A 197 -2.87 19.18 -33.76
CA THR A 197 -2.47 20.58 -33.93
C THR A 197 -2.66 20.88 -35.41
N GLU A 198 -3.73 21.59 -35.78
CA GLU A 198 -3.83 22.24 -37.08
C GLU A 198 -2.69 23.26 -37.18
N GLU A 199 -1.70 22.89 -37.96
CA GLU A 199 -0.68 23.78 -38.50
C GLU A 199 -1.33 24.65 -39.57
N THR A 200 -1.83 25.82 -39.16
CA THR A 200 -2.27 26.85 -40.09
C THR A 200 -1.03 27.49 -40.69
N ALA A 201 -0.70 27.03 -41.90
CA ALA A 201 0.17 27.78 -42.81
C ALA A 201 -0.54 29.06 -43.29
N THR A 202 0.07 30.24 -43.06
CA THR A 202 0.08 31.38 -43.98
C THR A 202 1.29 32.25 -43.66
#